data_33221f6f9cb9f48c470a8a04ad4febd4
#
_entry.id   33221f6f9cb9f48c470a8a04ad4febd4
#
_cell.length_a   1.000
_cell.length_b   1.000
_cell.length_c   1.000
_cell.angle_alpha   90.00
_cell.angle_beta   90.00
_cell.angle_gamma   90.00
#
_symmetry.space_group_name_H-M   'P 1'
#
loop_
_entity.id
_entity.type
_entity.pdbx_description
1 polymer ?
#
loop_
_entity_poly.entity_id
_entity_poly.type
_entity_poly.pdbx_seq_one_letter_code
_entity_poly.pdbx_strand_id
1 'polypeptide(L)'
;MEGGKIAIIIATKDRLEILRETLQSIRRQTRLAAYVYVSVSSLEDAPSGNSTEGVIVLVGPPGGSAQRNTAIRQVPLDVEYMVFFDDDMELHPSYLENAVSFLEKNSDVVAISGMMIADGNISREAARALLEQDTAWAGDPSLRDRGRHHTLYACNAVIRSRPLRQTLFDENLPLYSYGEDYELSLRLKKFGRVGRLSNAVGVHLQTQAARVSGKRYGYAMIANNWYFLQKGVCHIAAPWSYVRFVLVIVLKRLWINLQNGFSGQLERDPWGQIQGNLVALVDIICGRSSPRRILDL
;
A
#
# COMPACT_ATOMS: atom_id res chain seq x y z
N MET A 1 2.28 -3.58 -31.82
CA MET A 1 1.75 -4.57 -30.84
C MET A 1 0.96 -3.76 -29.81
N GLU A 2 -0.32 -4.08 -29.62
CA GLU A 2 -1.06 -3.50 -28.49
C GLU A 2 -0.34 -3.92 -27.22
N GLY A 3 0.06 -2.95 -26.41
CA GLY A 3 0.73 -3.22 -25.14
C GLY A 3 -0.21 -3.95 -24.16
N GLY A 4 0.34 -4.64 -23.17
CA GLY A 4 -0.41 -5.46 -22.22
C GLY A 4 -1.52 -4.69 -21.51
N LYS A 5 -2.70 -5.30 -21.37
CA LYS A 5 -3.88 -4.69 -20.72
C LYS A 5 -3.63 -4.43 -19.24
N ILE A 6 -4.10 -3.31 -18.76
CA ILE A 6 -3.95 -2.81 -17.39
C ILE A 6 -5.30 -2.78 -16.69
N ALA A 7 -5.37 -3.25 -15.44
CA ALA A 7 -6.46 -2.95 -14.52
C ALA A 7 -5.93 -2.17 -13.31
N ILE A 8 -6.55 -1.04 -12.99
CA ILE A 8 -6.27 -0.27 -11.78
C ILE A 8 -7.24 -0.70 -10.69
N ILE A 9 -6.75 -0.85 -9.47
CA ILE A 9 -7.51 -1.25 -8.28
C ILE A 9 -7.26 -0.24 -7.17
N ILE A 10 -8.34 0.37 -6.66
CA ILE A 10 -8.32 1.31 -5.54
C ILE A 10 -9.24 0.77 -4.45
N ALA A 11 -8.71 0.58 -3.25
CA ALA A 11 -9.49 0.32 -2.04
C ALA A 11 -9.73 1.65 -1.33
N THR A 12 -10.97 1.98 -1.01
CA THR A 12 -11.32 3.25 -0.34
C THR A 12 -12.40 3.05 0.71
N LYS A 13 -12.45 4.00 1.66
CA LYS A 13 -13.49 4.09 2.69
C LYS A 13 -13.60 5.52 3.19
N ASP A 14 -14.82 6.08 3.25
CA ASP A 14 -15.13 7.42 3.81
C ASP A 14 -14.32 8.59 3.18
N ARG A 15 -13.92 8.49 1.87
CA ARG A 15 -13.00 9.45 1.23
C ARG A 15 -13.39 9.82 -0.20
N LEU A 16 -14.68 9.99 -0.47
CA LEU A 16 -15.21 10.18 -1.84
C LEU A 16 -14.58 11.35 -2.60
N GLU A 17 -14.42 12.52 -1.97
CA GLU A 17 -13.85 13.69 -2.65
C GLU A 17 -12.37 13.47 -2.99
N ILE A 18 -11.63 12.88 -2.09
CA ILE A 18 -10.21 12.56 -2.29
C ILE A 18 -10.05 11.57 -3.45
N LEU A 19 -10.89 10.53 -3.46
CA LEU A 19 -10.93 9.53 -4.53
C LEU A 19 -11.24 10.15 -5.89
N ARG A 20 -12.21 11.09 -5.97
CA ARG A 20 -12.56 11.76 -7.23
C ARG A 20 -11.36 12.45 -7.88
N GLU A 21 -10.56 13.12 -7.09
CA GLU A 21 -9.35 13.79 -7.59
C GLU A 21 -8.28 12.79 -8.04
N THR A 22 -8.11 11.68 -7.32
CA THR A 22 -7.19 10.60 -7.73
C THR A 22 -7.66 9.96 -9.04
N LEU A 23 -8.96 9.75 -9.23
CA LEU A 23 -9.52 9.27 -10.50
C LEU A 23 -9.25 10.26 -11.66
N GLN A 24 -9.29 11.57 -11.39
CA GLN A 24 -8.88 12.58 -12.41
C GLN A 24 -7.40 12.45 -12.77
N SER A 25 -6.52 12.22 -11.80
CA SER A 25 -5.09 11.97 -12.04
C SER A 25 -4.87 10.71 -12.90
N ILE A 26 -5.64 9.65 -12.65
CA ILE A 26 -5.61 8.41 -13.44
C ILE A 26 -6.09 8.65 -14.89
N ARG A 27 -7.12 9.46 -15.10
CA ARG A 27 -7.62 9.79 -16.45
C ARG A 27 -6.63 10.59 -17.30
N ARG A 28 -5.66 11.28 -16.67
CA ARG A 28 -4.60 12.03 -17.37
C ARG A 28 -3.39 11.17 -17.76
N GLN A 29 -3.42 9.86 -17.51
CA GLN A 29 -2.32 8.99 -17.89
C GLN A 29 -2.18 8.87 -19.40
N THR A 30 -0.95 8.91 -19.91
CA THR A 30 -0.63 8.76 -21.35
C THR A 30 -0.96 7.34 -21.84
N ARG A 31 -0.81 6.34 -20.99
CA ARG A 31 -1.26 4.97 -21.22
C ARG A 31 -2.50 4.72 -20.37
N LEU A 32 -3.61 4.45 -21.01
CA LEU A 32 -4.88 4.24 -20.32
C LEU A 32 -5.00 2.80 -19.78
N ALA A 33 -5.66 2.66 -18.65
CA ALA A 33 -6.08 1.37 -18.15
C ALA A 33 -7.34 0.89 -18.88
N ALA A 34 -7.42 -0.42 -19.16
CA ALA A 34 -8.63 -1.02 -19.73
C ALA A 34 -9.76 -1.11 -18.69
N TYR A 35 -9.42 -1.18 -17.42
CA TYR A 35 -10.37 -1.27 -16.31
C TYR A 35 -9.89 -0.46 -15.11
N VAL A 36 -10.82 0.22 -14.44
CA VAL A 36 -10.60 0.90 -13.16
C VAL A 36 -11.60 0.38 -12.15
N TYR A 37 -11.14 -0.33 -11.14
CA TYR A 37 -11.94 -0.87 -10.06
C TYR A 37 -11.79 -0.02 -8.81
N VAL A 38 -12.91 0.35 -8.22
CA VAL A 38 -12.99 0.95 -6.88
C VAL A 38 -13.70 -0.04 -5.96
N SER A 39 -12.98 -0.54 -4.97
CA SER A 39 -13.52 -1.49 -4.00
C SER A 39 -13.82 -0.78 -2.69
N VAL A 40 -15.06 -0.84 -2.26
CA VAL A 40 -15.61 -0.20 -1.05
C VAL A 40 -16.14 -1.25 -0.08
N SER A 41 -16.29 -0.87 1.19
CA SER A 41 -16.87 -1.73 2.22
C SER A 41 -18.39 -1.56 2.37
N SER A 42 -18.96 -0.47 1.86
CA SER A 42 -20.39 -0.21 1.83
C SER A 42 -20.77 0.58 0.57
N LEU A 43 -22.05 0.59 0.21
CA LEU A 43 -22.55 1.42 -0.91
C LEU A 43 -22.47 2.92 -0.59
N GLU A 44 -22.45 3.31 0.67
CA GLU A 44 -22.31 4.70 1.10
C GLU A 44 -20.92 5.27 0.75
N ASP A 45 -19.90 4.41 0.71
CA ASP A 45 -18.54 4.74 0.30
C ASP A 45 -18.37 4.77 -1.23
N ALA A 46 -19.40 4.38 -1.99
CA ALA A 46 -19.31 4.26 -3.43
C ALA A 46 -19.34 5.63 -4.11
N PRO A 47 -18.42 5.92 -5.04
CA PRO A 47 -18.48 7.13 -5.82
C PRO A 47 -19.73 7.14 -6.72
N SER A 48 -20.32 8.31 -6.95
CA SER A 48 -21.54 8.51 -7.75
C SER A 48 -21.41 9.65 -8.73
N GLY A 49 -22.28 9.69 -9.75
CA GLY A 49 -22.31 10.74 -10.77
C GLY A 49 -21.20 10.62 -11.83
N ASN A 50 -20.91 11.72 -12.54
CA ASN A 50 -19.96 11.76 -13.66
C ASN A 50 -18.52 11.36 -13.29
N SER A 51 -18.19 11.33 -12.01
CA SER A 51 -16.87 10.87 -11.53
C SER A 51 -16.66 9.36 -11.68
N THR A 52 -17.72 8.59 -11.92
CA THR A 52 -17.71 7.13 -12.06
C THR A 52 -17.69 6.64 -13.51
N GLU A 53 -17.69 7.52 -14.48
CA GLU A 53 -17.62 7.10 -15.87
C GLU A 53 -16.37 6.25 -16.13
N GLY A 54 -16.56 5.03 -16.63
CA GLY A 54 -15.49 4.04 -16.82
C GLY A 54 -14.96 3.39 -15.56
N VAL A 55 -15.59 3.59 -14.38
CA VAL A 55 -15.21 3.00 -13.11
C VAL A 55 -16.16 1.85 -12.73
N ILE A 56 -15.60 0.70 -12.36
CA ILE A 56 -16.34 -0.45 -11.85
C ILE A 56 -16.29 -0.43 -10.32
N VAL A 57 -17.43 -0.20 -9.69
CA VAL A 57 -17.53 -0.18 -8.23
C VAL A 57 -17.88 -1.57 -7.72
N LEU A 58 -17.12 -2.06 -6.73
CA LEU A 58 -17.31 -3.35 -6.09
C LEU A 58 -17.50 -3.17 -4.59
N VAL A 59 -18.50 -3.83 -4.03
CA VAL A 59 -18.71 -3.91 -2.58
C VAL A 59 -18.19 -5.24 -2.08
N GLY A 60 -17.32 -5.20 -1.07
CA GLY A 60 -16.71 -6.39 -0.48
C GLY A 60 -16.50 -6.27 1.03
N PRO A 61 -15.92 -7.27 1.66
CA PRO A 61 -15.62 -7.24 3.08
C PRO A 61 -14.70 -6.05 3.44
N PRO A 62 -14.86 -5.45 4.62
CA PRO A 62 -14.03 -4.33 5.05
C PRO A 62 -12.58 -4.77 5.29
N GLY A 63 -11.64 -3.87 4.93
CA GLY A 63 -10.20 -4.05 5.10
C GLY A 63 -9.43 -3.99 3.78
N GLY A 64 -8.27 -3.32 3.79
CA GLY A 64 -7.48 -3.06 2.58
C GLY A 64 -7.14 -4.31 1.78
N SER A 65 -6.69 -5.39 2.43
CA SER A 65 -6.40 -6.68 1.79
C SER A 65 -7.66 -7.31 1.16
N ALA A 66 -8.77 -7.34 1.90
CA ALA A 66 -10.03 -7.95 1.44
C ALA A 66 -10.64 -7.16 0.27
N GLN A 67 -10.66 -5.82 0.36
CA GLN A 67 -11.16 -4.95 -0.71
C GLN A 67 -10.32 -5.12 -1.98
N ARG A 68 -8.99 -5.11 -1.89
CA ARG A 68 -8.11 -5.35 -3.04
C ARG A 68 -8.35 -6.74 -3.66
N ASN A 69 -8.47 -7.78 -2.85
CA ASN A 69 -8.74 -9.12 -3.33
C ASN A 69 -10.13 -9.25 -3.98
N THR A 70 -11.14 -8.54 -3.48
CA THR A 70 -12.46 -8.47 -4.11
C THR A 70 -12.34 -8.01 -5.56
N ALA A 71 -11.57 -6.95 -5.81
CA ALA A 71 -11.32 -6.46 -7.16
C ALA A 71 -10.45 -7.43 -7.99
N ILE A 72 -9.35 -7.97 -7.45
CA ILE A 72 -8.47 -8.91 -8.16
C ILE A 72 -9.25 -10.10 -8.74
N ARG A 73 -10.24 -10.61 -7.99
CA ARG A 73 -11.08 -11.74 -8.43
C ARG A 73 -12.00 -11.41 -9.61
N GLN A 74 -12.32 -10.13 -9.83
CA GLN A 74 -13.19 -9.65 -10.91
C GLN A 74 -12.40 -9.20 -12.16
N VAL A 75 -11.09 -9.00 -12.06
CA VAL A 75 -10.26 -8.60 -13.19
C VAL A 75 -10.26 -9.70 -14.26
N PRO A 76 -10.54 -9.41 -15.55
CA PRO A 76 -10.50 -10.38 -16.64
C PRO A 76 -9.13 -11.07 -16.78
N LEU A 77 -9.13 -12.33 -17.25
CA LEU A 77 -7.92 -13.15 -17.34
C LEU A 77 -6.92 -12.64 -18.39
N ASP A 78 -7.36 -11.87 -19.36
CA ASP A 78 -6.54 -11.25 -20.41
C ASP A 78 -5.85 -9.96 -19.96
N VAL A 79 -6.07 -9.51 -18.71
CA VAL A 79 -5.33 -8.40 -18.11
C VAL A 79 -3.95 -8.89 -17.65
N GLU A 80 -2.91 -8.25 -18.13
CA GLU A 80 -1.52 -8.63 -17.87
C GLU A 80 -0.94 -7.95 -16.62
N TYR A 81 -1.39 -6.74 -16.32
CA TYR A 81 -0.88 -5.93 -15.20
C TYR A 81 -2.01 -5.42 -14.32
N MET A 82 -1.86 -5.64 -13.02
CA MET A 82 -2.73 -5.03 -12.01
C MET A 82 -1.96 -3.94 -11.28
N VAL A 83 -2.56 -2.77 -11.21
CA VAL A 83 -1.99 -1.57 -10.62
C VAL A 83 -2.78 -1.20 -9.38
N PHE A 84 -2.10 -0.97 -8.28
CA PHE A 84 -2.70 -0.55 -7.02
C PHE A 84 -2.34 0.90 -6.75
N PHE A 85 -3.35 1.71 -6.51
CA PHE A 85 -3.20 3.06 -5.98
C PHE A 85 -4.04 3.21 -4.71
N ASP A 86 -3.57 4.01 -3.78
CA ASP A 86 -4.43 4.51 -2.71
C ASP A 86 -5.31 5.65 -3.24
N ASP A 87 -6.36 5.96 -2.51
CA ASP A 87 -7.37 6.95 -2.92
C ASP A 87 -6.88 8.41 -2.85
N ASP A 88 -5.67 8.64 -2.34
CA ASP A 88 -5.04 9.96 -2.14
C ASP A 88 -3.69 10.10 -2.89
N MET A 89 -3.66 9.60 -4.13
CA MET A 89 -2.50 9.70 -5.01
C MET A 89 -2.62 10.85 -6.01
N GLU A 90 -1.50 11.49 -6.32
CA GLU A 90 -1.31 12.33 -7.51
C GLU A 90 -0.17 11.74 -8.33
N LEU A 91 -0.40 11.49 -9.62
CA LEU A 91 0.50 10.73 -10.48
C LEU A 91 1.00 11.60 -11.63
N HIS A 92 2.29 11.46 -11.97
CA HIS A 92 2.78 12.02 -13.23
C HIS A 92 2.06 11.33 -14.42
N PRO A 93 1.68 12.06 -15.48
CA PRO A 93 0.95 11.48 -16.62
C PRO A 93 1.63 10.26 -17.27
N SER A 94 2.94 10.16 -17.23
CA SER A 94 3.72 9.03 -17.77
C SER A 94 3.87 7.85 -16.79
N TYR A 95 3.23 7.86 -15.62
CA TYR A 95 3.44 6.81 -14.61
C TYR A 95 3.16 5.41 -15.16
N LEU A 96 1.97 5.19 -15.72
CA LEU A 96 1.58 3.87 -16.24
C LEU A 96 2.42 3.47 -17.46
N GLU A 97 2.69 4.39 -18.36
CA GLU A 97 3.55 4.15 -19.53
C GLU A 97 4.93 3.67 -19.10
N ASN A 98 5.59 4.42 -18.23
CA ASN A 98 6.93 4.08 -17.75
C ASN A 98 6.95 2.75 -16.99
N ALA A 99 5.98 2.53 -16.11
CA ALA A 99 5.91 1.33 -15.27
C ALA A 99 5.68 0.06 -16.10
N VAL A 100 4.72 0.10 -17.03
CA VAL A 100 4.36 -1.07 -17.81
C VAL A 100 5.37 -1.35 -18.91
N SER A 101 5.86 -0.31 -19.62
CA SER A 101 6.94 -0.48 -20.61
C SER A 101 8.22 -1.06 -19.98
N PHE A 102 8.52 -0.69 -18.74
CA PHE A 102 9.63 -1.31 -18.03
C PHE A 102 9.39 -2.80 -17.77
N LEU A 103 8.20 -3.18 -17.29
CA LEU A 103 7.88 -4.60 -17.06
C LEU A 103 7.85 -5.39 -18.37
N GLU A 104 7.33 -4.85 -19.47
CA GLU A 104 7.33 -5.49 -20.79
C GLU A 104 8.74 -5.86 -21.25
N LYS A 105 9.72 -4.99 -20.98
CA LYS A 105 11.13 -5.20 -21.35
C LYS A 105 11.91 -6.08 -20.35
N ASN A 106 11.40 -6.31 -19.14
CA ASN A 106 12.10 -7.00 -18.05
C ASN A 106 11.24 -8.15 -17.51
N SER A 107 11.23 -9.29 -18.22
CA SER A 107 10.37 -10.44 -17.89
C SER A 107 10.70 -11.11 -16.55
N ASP A 108 11.91 -10.92 -16.04
CA ASP A 108 12.39 -11.39 -14.74
C ASP A 108 11.91 -10.54 -13.55
N VAL A 109 11.27 -9.37 -13.82
CA VAL A 109 10.68 -8.51 -12.81
C VAL A 109 9.18 -8.82 -12.69
N VAL A 110 8.74 -9.23 -11.51
CA VAL A 110 7.35 -9.62 -11.24
C VAL A 110 6.50 -8.43 -10.78
N ALA A 111 7.09 -7.51 -10.06
CA ALA A 111 6.37 -6.36 -9.50
C ALA A 111 7.31 -5.18 -9.25
N ILE A 112 6.77 -3.98 -9.36
CA ILE A 112 7.45 -2.74 -9.04
C ILE A 112 6.55 -1.83 -8.21
N SER A 113 7.17 -0.95 -7.40
CA SER A 113 6.56 0.31 -6.96
C SER A 113 7.18 1.45 -7.74
N GLY A 114 6.43 2.53 -7.96
CA GLY A 114 6.99 3.77 -8.47
C GLY A 114 7.78 4.55 -7.42
N MET A 115 8.36 5.66 -7.85
CA MET A 115 9.05 6.62 -7.02
C MET A 115 8.06 7.63 -6.43
N MET A 116 7.94 7.68 -5.11
CA MET A 116 7.26 8.77 -4.42
C MET A 116 8.25 9.91 -4.19
N ILE A 117 8.01 11.07 -4.83
CA ILE A 117 8.84 12.29 -4.65
C ILE A 117 8.40 13.10 -3.44
N ALA A 118 7.16 12.90 -2.98
CA ALA A 118 6.70 13.32 -1.66
C ALA A 118 5.73 12.26 -1.10
N ASP A 119 5.73 12.10 0.23
CA ASP A 119 4.94 11.09 0.93
C ASP A 119 4.43 11.68 2.26
N GLY A 120 3.22 12.26 2.20
CA GLY A 120 2.52 12.87 3.31
C GLY A 120 2.68 14.38 3.47
N ASN A 121 1.69 14.95 4.13
CA ASN A 121 1.63 16.35 4.57
C ASN A 121 1.79 17.39 3.44
N ILE A 122 1.22 17.11 2.28
CA ILE A 122 1.27 17.97 1.09
C ILE A 122 -0.14 18.15 0.52
N SER A 123 -0.49 19.37 0.09
CA SER A 123 -1.75 19.60 -0.62
C SER A 123 -1.68 19.06 -2.06
N ARG A 124 -2.82 18.80 -2.67
CA ARG A 124 -2.87 18.30 -4.04
C ARG A 124 -2.31 19.31 -5.05
N GLU A 125 -2.56 20.59 -4.85
CA GLU A 125 -2.00 21.66 -5.68
C GLU A 125 -0.47 21.68 -5.63
N ALA A 126 0.08 21.59 -4.42
CA ALA A 126 1.53 21.50 -4.23
C ALA A 126 2.10 20.20 -4.81
N ALA A 127 1.39 19.08 -4.71
CA ALA A 127 1.78 17.82 -5.32
C ALA A 127 1.84 17.91 -6.86
N ARG A 128 0.88 18.56 -7.50
CA ARG A 128 0.88 18.82 -8.96
C ARG A 128 2.05 19.70 -9.36
N ALA A 129 2.25 20.81 -8.67
CA ALA A 129 3.38 21.70 -8.94
C ALA A 129 4.73 20.98 -8.78
N LEU A 130 4.84 20.10 -7.79
CA LEU A 130 6.06 19.30 -7.57
C LEU A 130 6.28 18.31 -8.72
N LEU A 131 5.24 17.63 -9.21
CA LEU A 131 5.33 16.71 -10.33
C LEU A 131 5.67 17.41 -11.66
N GLU A 132 5.21 18.65 -11.88
CA GLU A 132 5.56 19.46 -13.05
C GLU A 132 7.03 19.90 -13.04
N GLN A 133 7.62 20.10 -11.88
CA GLN A 133 9.02 20.51 -11.73
C GLN A 133 10.00 19.33 -11.73
N ASP A 134 9.56 18.15 -11.32
CA ASP A 134 10.40 16.96 -11.25
C ASP A 134 10.64 16.39 -12.65
N THR A 135 11.88 16.03 -12.94
CA THR A 135 12.30 15.47 -14.23
C THR A 135 12.64 13.98 -14.15
N ALA A 136 12.50 13.35 -12.99
CA ALA A 136 12.85 11.93 -12.79
C ALA A 136 12.05 10.99 -13.70
N TRP A 137 10.83 11.37 -14.10
CA TRP A 137 9.98 10.61 -15.02
C TRP A 137 10.57 10.50 -16.44
N ALA A 138 11.39 11.49 -16.85
CA ALA A 138 12.05 11.51 -18.16
C ALA A 138 13.41 10.78 -18.15
N GLY A 139 13.91 10.43 -16.99
CA GLY A 139 15.20 9.74 -16.84
C GLY A 139 15.17 8.29 -17.29
N ASP A 140 16.34 7.72 -17.49
CA ASP A 140 16.48 6.30 -17.80
C ASP A 140 15.88 5.43 -16.68
N PRO A 141 15.08 4.39 -17.02
CA PRO A 141 14.47 3.54 -16.04
C PRO A 141 15.53 2.73 -15.28
N SER A 142 15.62 2.94 -13.99
CA SER A 142 16.45 2.15 -13.10
C SER A 142 15.63 1.44 -12.04
N LEU A 143 15.83 0.12 -11.90
CA LEU A 143 15.20 -0.67 -10.87
C LEU A 143 16.11 -0.70 -9.64
N ARG A 144 15.67 -0.05 -8.56
CA ARG A 144 16.30 -0.20 -7.24
C ARG A 144 15.78 -1.50 -6.61
N ASP A 145 16.56 -2.55 -6.75
CA ASP A 145 16.32 -3.85 -6.13
C ASP A 145 17.41 -4.12 -5.09
N ARG A 146 17.00 -4.17 -3.82
CA ARG A 146 17.88 -4.55 -2.70
C ARG A 146 17.78 -6.04 -2.38
N GLY A 147 17.49 -6.87 -3.39
CA GLY A 147 17.31 -8.30 -3.25
C GLY A 147 16.16 -8.62 -2.28
N ARG A 148 16.42 -9.53 -1.32
CA ARG A 148 15.40 -9.95 -0.35
C ARG A 148 14.87 -8.82 0.57
N HIS A 149 15.60 -7.72 0.69
CA HIS A 149 15.21 -6.61 1.59
C HIS A 149 14.33 -5.56 0.91
N HIS A 150 14.17 -5.61 -0.41
CA HIS A 150 13.28 -4.68 -1.10
C HIS A 150 11.83 -5.20 -1.03
N THR A 151 10.91 -4.30 -0.73
CA THR A 151 9.46 -4.57 -0.68
C THR A 151 8.72 -3.55 -1.52
N LEU A 152 7.53 -3.92 -1.99
CA LEU A 152 6.61 -3.01 -2.63
C LEU A 152 6.11 -1.95 -1.64
N TYR A 153 5.55 -0.91 -2.21
CA TYR A 153 4.72 0.05 -1.50
C TYR A 153 3.34 0.00 -2.16
N ALA A 154 2.35 -0.55 -1.45
CA ALA A 154 1.08 -0.93 -2.06
C ALA A 154 0.28 0.26 -2.60
N CYS A 155 0.51 1.47 -2.08
CA CYS A 155 -0.16 2.68 -2.57
C CYS A 155 0.19 3.04 -4.03
N ASN A 156 1.20 2.40 -4.64
CA ASN A 156 1.64 2.66 -6.02
C ASN A 156 2.31 1.45 -6.69
N ALA A 157 1.80 0.26 -6.45
CA ALA A 157 2.38 -0.97 -6.97
C ALA A 157 1.83 -1.36 -8.34
N VAL A 158 2.70 -1.87 -9.23
CA VAL A 158 2.34 -2.49 -10.51
C VAL A 158 2.84 -3.94 -10.50
N ILE A 159 1.93 -4.89 -10.67
CA ILE A 159 2.21 -6.32 -10.46
C ILE A 159 1.69 -7.11 -11.67
N ARG A 160 2.48 -8.08 -12.14
CA ARG A 160 1.99 -9.04 -13.15
C ARG A 160 0.80 -9.82 -12.63
N SER A 161 -0.26 -9.89 -13.42
CA SER A 161 -1.54 -10.46 -12.99
C SER A 161 -1.45 -11.94 -12.62
N ARG A 162 -0.73 -12.75 -13.41
CA ARG A 162 -0.65 -14.21 -13.18
C ARG A 162 -0.03 -14.57 -11.82
N PRO A 163 1.14 -14.04 -11.43
CA PRO A 163 1.69 -14.22 -10.08
C PRO A 163 0.77 -13.71 -8.97
N LEU A 164 0.17 -12.54 -9.16
CA LEU A 164 -0.70 -11.94 -8.15
C LEU A 164 -1.95 -12.79 -7.87
N ARG A 165 -2.59 -13.32 -8.91
CA ARG A 165 -3.76 -14.22 -8.76
C ARG A 165 -3.45 -15.49 -7.95
N GLN A 166 -2.21 -15.98 -8.04
CA GLN A 166 -1.76 -17.16 -7.26
C GLN A 166 -1.38 -16.80 -5.82
N THR A 167 -1.14 -15.52 -5.55
CA THR A 167 -0.59 -15.06 -4.27
C THR A 167 -1.63 -14.36 -3.41
N LEU A 168 -2.43 -13.44 -3.97
CA LEU A 168 -3.41 -12.59 -3.31
C LEU A 168 -2.86 -11.84 -2.08
N PHE A 169 -3.55 -10.83 -1.59
CA PHE A 169 -3.25 -10.22 -0.30
C PHE A 169 -3.72 -11.11 0.84
N ASP A 170 -3.07 -11.04 1.99
CA ASP A 170 -3.48 -11.83 3.16
C ASP A 170 -4.66 -11.17 3.89
N GLU A 171 -5.84 -11.77 3.78
CA GLU A 171 -7.08 -11.28 4.41
C GLU A 171 -7.12 -11.50 5.94
N ASN A 172 -6.12 -12.17 6.53
CA ASN A 172 -5.95 -12.19 7.98
C ASN A 172 -5.41 -10.87 8.53
N LEU A 173 -5.01 -9.94 7.65
CA LEU A 173 -4.60 -8.59 8.00
C LEU A 173 -5.81 -7.65 7.85
N PRO A 174 -6.63 -7.42 8.90
CA PRO A 174 -7.85 -6.61 8.79
C PRO A 174 -7.58 -5.11 8.84
N LEU A 175 -8.63 -4.31 8.63
CA LEU A 175 -8.63 -2.85 8.68
C LEU A 175 -7.61 -2.25 7.72
N TYR A 176 -6.65 -1.47 8.25
CA TYR A 176 -5.56 -0.86 7.48
C TYR A 176 -4.59 -1.89 6.88
N SER A 177 -4.71 -3.16 7.25
CA SER A 177 -3.87 -4.27 6.74
C SER A 177 -2.35 -4.05 6.90
N TYR A 178 -1.90 -3.48 8.04
CA TYR A 178 -0.50 -3.11 8.27
C TYR A 178 0.49 -4.21 7.86
N GLY A 179 1.37 -3.87 6.90
CA GLY A 179 2.43 -4.75 6.39
C GLY A 179 1.99 -5.75 5.33
N GLU A 180 0.79 -5.58 4.73
CA GLU A 180 0.30 -6.44 3.65
C GLU A 180 1.21 -6.39 2.41
N ASP A 181 1.78 -5.22 2.13
CA ASP A 181 2.70 -5.01 1.02
C ASP A 181 4.05 -5.70 1.24
N TYR A 182 4.57 -5.64 2.46
CA TYR A 182 5.76 -6.37 2.88
C TYR A 182 5.54 -7.89 2.73
N GLU A 183 4.46 -8.41 3.27
CA GLU A 183 4.11 -9.84 3.25
C GLU A 183 3.91 -10.34 1.82
N LEU A 184 3.12 -9.61 1.01
CA LEU A 184 2.88 -9.92 -0.38
C LEU A 184 4.17 -9.90 -1.20
N SER A 185 5.03 -8.89 -0.99
CA SER A 185 6.31 -8.76 -1.68
C SER A 185 7.19 -10.00 -1.50
N LEU A 186 7.28 -10.50 -0.27
CA LEU A 186 8.11 -11.68 0.02
C LEU A 186 7.59 -12.93 -0.69
N ARG A 187 6.27 -13.08 -0.78
CA ARG A 187 5.66 -14.20 -1.52
C ARG A 187 5.78 -14.06 -3.04
N LEU A 188 5.74 -12.83 -3.57
CA LEU A 188 5.91 -12.58 -4.99
C LEU A 188 7.34 -12.86 -5.50
N LYS A 189 8.35 -12.73 -4.64
CA LYS A 189 9.76 -12.96 -5.01
C LYS A 189 10.07 -14.35 -5.53
N LYS A 190 9.22 -15.34 -5.25
CA LYS A 190 9.35 -16.68 -5.87
C LYS A 190 9.09 -16.70 -7.38
N PHE A 191 8.46 -15.65 -7.91
CA PHE A 191 8.13 -15.52 -9.33
C PHE A 191 9.07 -14.58 -10.11
N GLY A 192 9.92 -13.81 -9.42
CA GLY A 192 10.84 -12.88 -10.03
C GLY A 192 11.26 -11.76 -9.09
N ARG A 193 12.01 -10.80 -9.62
CA ARG A 193 12.49 -9.64 -8.85
C ARG A 193 11.36 -8.69 -8.52
N VAL A 194 11.50 -8.04 -7.37
CA VAL A 194 10.62 -6.97 -6.88
C VAL A 194 11.48 -5.74 -6.61
N GLY A 195 11.08 -4.57 -7.10
CA GLY A 195 11.90 -3.37 -6.94
C GLY A 195 11.12 -2.07 -6.99
N ARG A 196 11.85 -0.94 -6.88
CA ARG A 196 11.33 0.41 -7.08
C ARG A 196 11.86 0.96 -8.40
N LEU A 197 10.96 1.37 -9.27
CA LEU A 197 11.28 1.98 -10.55
C LEU A 197 11.48 3.50 -10.37
N SER A 198 12.58 4.03 -10.91
CA SER A 198 12.96 5.43 -10.70
C SER A 198 12.09 6.43 -11.46
N ASN A 199 11.58 6.06 -12.64
CA ASN A 199 10.89 6.97 -13.55
C ASN A 199 9.37 6.81 -13.61
N ALA A 200 8.76 5.97 -12.79
CA ALA A 200 7.32 5.94 -12.54
C ALA A 200 7.03 6.81 -11.30
N VAL A 201 6.72 8.09 -11.51
CA VAL A 201 6.75 9.11 -10.45
C VAL A 201 5.35 9.48 -9.97
N GLY A 202 5.18 9.63 -8.67
CA GLY A 202 3.94 10.05 -8.04
C GLY A 202 4.17 10.74 -6.69
N VAL A 203 3.09 11.26 -6.14
CA VAL A 203 3.00 11.85 -4.80
C VAL A 203 1.86 11.18 -4.04
N HIS A 204 2.12 10.79 -2.80
CA HIS A 204 1.12 10.26 -1.88
C HIS A 204 0.80 11.32 -0.83
N LEU A 205 -0.46 11.76 -0.78
CA LEU A 205 -0.85 12.91 0.07
C LEU A 205 -0.92 12.56 1.55
N GLN A 206 -1.15 11.27 1.88
CA GLN A 206 -1.33 10.76 3.24
C GLN A 206 -2.39 11.52 4.05
N THR A 207 -3.58 11.66 3.48
CA THR A 207 -4.70 12.36 4.13
C THR A 207 -5.04 11.75 5.50
N GLN A 208 -5.43 12.59 6.47
CA GLN A 208 -5.67 12.15 7.86
C GLN A 208 -7.02 11.44 8.05
N ALA A 209 -7.96 11.58 7.10
CA ALA A 209 -9.29 10.98 7.18
C ALA A 209 -9.24 9.44 7.26
N ALA A 210 -10.20 8.85 7.98
CA ALA A 210 -10.43 7.41 8.09
C ALA A 210 -9.24 6.54 8.60
N ARG A 211 -8.32 7.13 9.38
CA ARG A 211 -7.20 6.37 9.98
C ARG A 211 -7.65 5.55 11.20
N VAL A 212 -7.02 4.41 11.40
CA VAL A 212 -7.20 3.59 12.61
C VAL A 212 -6.63 4.30 13.84
N SER A 213 -7.17 3.99 15.03
CA SER A 213 -6.67 4.53 16.30
C SER A 213 -5.21 4.18 16.55
N GLY A 214 -4.50 4.99 17.33
CA GLY A 214 -3.11 4.71 17.70
C GLY A 214 -2.94 3.34 18.36
N LYS A 215 -3.88 2.92 19.22
CA LYS A 215 -3.87 1.61 19.89
C LYS A 215 -3.92 0.46 18.88
N ARG A 216 -4.84 0.52 17.91
CA ARG A 216 -4.94 -0.49 16.84
C ARG A 216 -3.69 -0.53 15.98
N TYR A 217 -3.18 0.64 15.59
CA TYR A 217 -1.94 0.72 14.81
C TYR A 217 -0.75 0.13 15.56
N GLY A 218 -0.58 0.49 16.84
CA GLY A 218 0.48 -0.04 17.70
C GLY A 218 0.41 -1.57 17.87
N TYR A 219 -0.80 -2.10 18.06
CA TYR A 219 -1.02 -3.55 18.12
C TYR A 219 -0.58 -4.24 16.82
N ALA A 220 -1.05 -3.73 15.67
CA ALA A 220 -0.72 -4.30 14.38
C ALA A 220 0.79 -4.31 14.09
N MET A 221 1.52 -3.26 14.48
CA MET A 221 2.98 -3.19 14.29
C MET A 221 3.72 -4.36 14.91
N ILE A 222 3.26 -4.87 16.05
CA ILE A 222 3.89 -5.99 16.76
C ILE A 222 3.28 -7.33 16.35
N ALA A 223 1.95 -7.44 16.42
CA ALA A 223 1.24 -8.69 16.18
C ALA A 223 1.37 -9.20 14.75
N ASN A 224 1.32 -8.29 13.75
CA ASN A 224 1.45 -8.70 12.33
C ASN A 224 2.88 -9.17 12.02
N ASN A 225 3.91 -8.50 12.56
CA ASN A 225 5.29 -8.98 12.40
C ASN A 225 5.54 -10.34 13.09
N TRP A 226 4.91 -10.58 14.25
CA TRP A 226 4.91 -11.88 14.88
C TRP A 226 4.24 -12.94 14.01
N TYR A 227 3.08 -12.61 13.45
CA TYR A 227 2.36 -13.46 12.52
C TYR A 227 3.19 -13.79 11.26
N PHE A 228 3.88 -12.81 10.68
CA PHE A 228 4.77 -13.03 9.53
C PHE A 228 5.94 -13.96 9.88
N LEU A 229 6.49 -13.85 11.07
CA LEU A 229 7.53 -14.77 11.58
C LEU A 229 7.00 -16.20 11.68
N GLN A 230 5.81 -16.39 12.29
CA GLN A 230 5.17 -17.70 12.41
C GLN A 230 4.82 -18.30 11.04
N LYS A 231 4.41 -17.46 10.09
CA LYS A 231 4.09 -17.86 8.72
C LYS A 231 5.33 -18.20 7.89
N GLY A 232 6.54 -17.94 8.38
CA GLY A 232 7.79 -18.10 7.63
C GLY A 232 7.97 -17.05 6.50
N VAL A 233 7.22 -15.97 6.54
CA VAL A 233 7.27 -14.86 5.58
C VAL A 233 7.84 -13.64 6.29
N CYS A 234 9.14 -13.68 6.60
CA CYS A 234 9.80 -12.61 7.32
C CYS A 234 11.31 -12.62 7.03
N HIS A 235 11.95 -11.44 7.04
CA HIS A 235 13.41 -11.34 6.98
C HIS A 235 14.08 -11.57 8.34
N ILE A 236 13.31 -11.68 9.41
CA ILE A 236 13.82 -11.92 10.75
C ILE A 236 14.11 -13.41 10.89
N ALA A 237 15.37 -13.76 10.81
CA ALA A 237 15.80 -15.17 10.78
C ALA A 237 15.81 -15.86 12.15
N ALA A 238 15.72 -15.11 13.26
CA ALA A 238 15.81 -15.68 14.60
C ALA A 238 14.90 -14.93 15.60
N PRO A 239 14.35 -15.63 16.62
CA PRO A 239 13.51 -15.01 17.66
C PRO A 239 14.19 -13.83 18.37
N TRP A 240 15.48 -13.88 18.61
CA TRP A 240 16.26 -12.80 19.22
C TRP A 240 16.28 -11.53 18.36
N SER A 241 16.31 -11.66 17.05
CA SER A 241 16.20 -10.50 16.13
C SER A 241 14.82 -9.86 16.22
N TYR A 242 13.79 -10.65 16.47
CA TYR A 242 12.44 -10.14 16.71
C TYR A 242 12.34 -9.37 18.03
N VAL A 243 12.88 -9.91 19.12
CA VAL A 243 12.93 -9.20 20.42
C VAL A 243 13.65 -7.84 20.25
N ARG A 244 14.81 -7.83 19.58
CA ARG A 244 15.53 -6.59 19.27
C ARG A 244 14.68 -5.63 18.43
N PHE A 245 13.98 -6.11 17.42
CA PHE A 245 13.08 -5.31 16.58
C PHE A 245 11.96 -4.66 17.41
N VAL A 246 11.31 -5.42 18.28
CA VAL A 246 10.27 -4.92 19.18
C VAL A 246 10.81 -3.86 20.14
N LEU A 247 11.95 -4.12 20.78
CA LEU A 247 12.61 -3.16 21.68
C LEU A 247 12.93 -1.85 20.95
N VAL A 248 13.47 -1.93 19.74
CA VAL A 248 13.77 -0.73 18.93
C VAL A 248 12.50 0.06 18.60
N ILE A 249 11.39 -0.61 18.25
CA ILE A 249 10.12 0.08 18.00
C ILE A 249 9.63 0.78 19.26
N VAL A 250 9.57 0.09 20.39
CA VAL A 250 9.08 0.66 21.65
C VAL A 250 9.96 1.83 22.11
N LEU A 251 11.28 1.67 22.11
CA LEU A 251 12.22 2.72 22.50
C LEU A 251 12.15 3.93 21.56
N LYS A 252 12.06 3.70 20.25
CA LYS A 252 11.90 4.77 19.27
C LYS A 252 10.60 5.55 19.51
N ARG A 253 9.49 4.87 19.84
CA ARG A 253 8.21 5.52 20.14
C ARG A 253 8.25 6.30 21.43
N LEU A 254 8.86 5.76 22.47
CA LEU A 254 9.08 6.50 23.71
C LEU A 254 9.90 7.77 23.48
N TRP A 255 10.97 7.68 22.69
CA TRP A 255 11.79 8.83 22.33
C TRP A 255 11.00 9.89 21.54
N ILE A 256 10.24 9.49 20.52
CA ILE A 256 9.38 10.40 19.74
C ILE A 256 8.35 11.07 20.65
N ASN A 257 7.75 10.34 21.58
CA ASN A 257 6.78 10.89 22.52
C ASN A 257 7.38 11.91 23.49
N LEU A 258 8.58 11.64 23.97
CA LEU A 258 9.31 12.61 24.81
C LEU A 258 9.58 13.88 24.02
N GLN A 259 10.07 13.77 22.78
CA GLN A 259 10.30 14.95 21.92
C GLN A 259 9.03 15.72 21.58
N ASN A 260 7.94 15.03 21.21
CA ASN A 260 6.67 15.66 20.85
C ASN A 260 5.93 16.24 22.07
N GLY A 261 6.10 15.67 23.25
CA GLY A 261 5.61 16.24 24.51
C GLY A 261 6.19 17.62 24.81
N PHE A 262 7.40 17.91 24.33
CA PHE A 262 8.06 19.23 24.43
C PHE A 262 7.69 20.19 23.27
N SER A 263 7.26 19.69 22.11
CA SER A 263 7.02 20.51 20.90
C SER A 263 5.55 20.79 20.61
N GLY A 264 4.61 20.20 21.34
CA GLY A 264 3.17 20.36 21.12
C GLY A 264 2.63 19.81 19.80
N GLN A 265 3.44 19.11 19.01
CA GLN A 265 3.05 18.49 17.73
C GLN A 265 2.57 17.06 17.95
N LEU A 266 1.31 16.90 18.32
CA LEU A 266 0.64 15.59 18.47
C LEU A 266 -0.04 15.17 17.15
N GLU A 267 0.73 14.80 16.12
CA GLU A 267 0.14 14.34 14.85
C GLU A 267 -0.43 12.92 14.87
N ARG A 268 -0.06 12.08 15.82
CA ARG A 268 -0.56 10.68 15.92
C ARG A 268 -0.60 10.27 17.37
N ASP A 269 -1.73 9.76 17.87
CA ASP A 269 -1.92 9.20 19.21
C ASP A 269 -0.76 8.25 19.63
N PRO A 270 0.35 8.78 20.16
CA PRO A 270 1.53 7.98 20.45
C PRO A 270 1.36 7.12 21.70
N TRP A 271 0.53 7.58 22.64
CA TRP A 271 0.20 6.80 23.83
C TRP A 271 -0.66 5.59 23.49
N GLY A 272 -1.66 5.76 22.62
CA GLY A 272 -2.42 4.64 22.08
C GLY A 272 -1.51 3.62 21.37
N GLN A 273 -0.52 4.07 20.59
CA GLN A 273 0.43 3.15 19.95
C GLN A 273 1.24 2.34 20.96
N ILE A 274 1.73 2.96 22.05
CA ILE A 274 2.43 2.24 23.11
C ILE A 274 1.50 1.23 23.80
N GLN A 275 0.27 1.64 24.12
CA GLN A 275 -0.71 0.72 24.69
C GLN A 275 -0.95 -0.48 23.77
N GLY A 276 -1.13 -0.24 22.46
CA GLY A 276 -1.28 -1.31 21.48
C GLY A 276 -0.09 -2.24 21.42
N ASN A 277 1.13 -1.70 21.42
CA ASN A 277 2.35 -2.49 21.44
C ASN A 277 2.41 -3.41 22.69
N LEU A 278 2.10 -2.88 23.89
CA LEU A 278 2.09 -3.64 25.13
C LEU A 278 1.03 -4.75 25.11
N VAL A 279 -0.18 -4.46 24.63
CA VAL A 279 -1.24 -5.48 24.48
C VAL A 279 -0.79 -6.59 23.54
N ALA A 280 -0.15 -6.26 22.41
CA ALA A 280 0.36 -7.26 21.48
C ALA A 280 1.44 -8.15 22.11
N LEU A 281 2.35 -7.57 22.92
CA LEU A 281 3.37 -8.34 23.64
C LEU A 281 2.75 -9.31 24.64
N VAL A 282 1.78 -8.85 25.42
CA VAL A 282 1.05 -9.72 26.37
C VAL A 282 0.34 -10.85 25.62
N ASP A 283 -0.33 -10.54 24.51
CA ASP A 283 -1.02 -11.54 23.69
C ASP A 283 -0.05 -12.56 23.07
N ILE A 284 1.16 -12.15 22.68
CA ILE A 284 2.22 -13.07 22.22
C ILE A 284 2.66 -14.00 23.34
N ILE A 285 2.96 -13.46 24.51
CA ILE A 285 3.39 -14.26 25.69
C ILE A 285 2.30 -15.26 26.09
N CYS A 286 1.04 -14.85 26.05
CA CYS A 286 -0.12 -15.69 26.37
C CYS A 286 -0.54 -16.64 25.23
N GLY A 287 0.14 -16.66 24.10
CA GLY A 287 -0.17 -17.53 22.95
C GLY A 287 -1.48 -17.21 22.23
N ARG A 288 -2.04 -16.01 22.39
CA ARG A 288 -3.32 -15.57 21.79
C ARG A 288 -3.17 -14.44 20.75
N SER A 289 -1.94 -14.12 20.37
CA SER A 289 -1.67 -13.09 19.38
C SER A 289 -2.19 -13.50 17.99
N SER A 290 -2.96 -12.62 17.38
CA SER A 290 -3.47 -12.76 16.01
C SER A 290 -3.66 -11.38 15.41
N PRO A 291 -3.41 -11.19 14.09
CA PRO A 291 -3.75 -9.93 13.41
C PRO A 291 -5.23 -9.55 13.58
N ARG A 292 -6.14 -10.52 13.60
CA ARG A 292 -7.59 -10.27 13.76
C ARG A 292 -7.99 -9.76 15.14
N ARG A 293 -7.17 -9.96 16.16
CA ARG A 293 -7.41 -9.43 17.52
C ARG A 293 -7.55 -7.90 17.56
N ILE A 294 -7.01 -7.20 16.54
CA ILE A 294 -7.15 -5.74 16.38
C ILE A 294 -8.62 -5.30 16.27
N LEU A 295 -9.53 -6.17 15.84
CA LEU A 295 -10.94 -5.85 15.70
C LEU A 295 -11.62 -5.64 17.07
N ASP A 296 -11.09 -6.24 18.13
CA ASP A 296 -11.61 -6.18 19.50
C ASP A 296 -10.98 -5.03 20.32
N LEU A 297 -10.05 -4.26 19.76
CA LEU A 297 -9.34 -3.16 20.40
C LEU A 297 -9.95 -1.81 20.07
#